data_0b800995f8946464a91b95372bd3b231
#
_entry.id   0b800995f8946464a91b95372bd3b231
#
_cell.length_a   1.000
_cell.length_b   1.000
_cell.length_c   1.000
_cell.angle_alpha   90.00
_cell.angle_beta   90.00
_cell.angle_gamma   90.00
#
_symmetry.space_group_name_H-M   'P 1'
#
loop_
_entity.id
_entity.type
_entity.pdbx_description
1 polymer ?
#
loop_
_entity_poly.entity_id
_entity_poly.type
_entity_poly.pdbx_seq_one_letter_code
_entity_poly.pdbx_strand_id
1 'polypeptide(L)'
;MITSSRWQHILAVARKCKEFAGKFKSGDNKFAEDMFLLGMLHDMGYEFMESNGNHAHIGGEILKRNNYQFWSEVSLHGDETVKNMSDELFILNCADMSTGPNGENFTFDERLEEIASRFGKDTDAYKKCVIEAENLRSDKRYKILF
;
A
#
# COMPACT_ATOMS: atom_id res chain seq x y z
N MET A 1 3.52 7.09 -17.16
CA MET A 1 4.32 8.12 -16.44
C MET A 1 3.73 8.36 -15.06
N ILE A 2 4.56 8.45 -14.03
CA ILE A 2 4.11 8.78 -12.67
C ILE A 2 3.85 10.28 -12.58
N THR A 3 2.62 10.66 -12.20
CA THR A 3 2.21 12.06 -12.06
C THR A 3 2.75 12.68 -10.77
N SER A 4 2.74 14.01 -10.68
CA SER A 4 3.12 14.74 -9.46
C SER A 4 2.28 14.30 -8.25
N SER A 5 0.98 14.13 -8.44
CA SER A 5 0.05 13.65 -7.42
C SER A 5 0.43 12.23 -6.96
N ARG A 6 0.74 11.34 -7.89
CA ARG A 6 1.19 9.98 -7.57
C ARG A 6 2.50 9.99 -6.77
N TRP A 7 3.44 10.87 -7.10
CA TRP A 7 4.67 11.02 -6.33
C TRP A 7 4.42 11.47 -4.89
N GLN A 8 3.47 12.39 -4.69
CA GLN A 8 3.07 12.82 -3.34
C GLN A 8 2.49 11.65 -2.54
N HIS A 9 1.65 10.83 -3.17
CA HIS A 9 1.11 9.61 -2.56
C HIS A 9 2.23 8.63 -2.20
N ILE A 10 3.09 8.29 -3.15
CA ILE A 10 4.21 7.34 -2.96
C ILE A 10 5.09 7.78 -1.78
N LEU A 11 5.49 9.04 -1.74
CA LEU A 11 6.36 9.54 -0.68
C LEU A 11 5.68 9.51 0.69
N ALA A 12 4.39 9.84 0.75
CA ALA A 12 3.63 9.78 1.99
C ALA A 12 3.47 8.33 2.48
N VAL A 13 3.21 7.38 1.59
CA VAL A 13 3.16 5.95 1.92
C VAL A 13 4.52 5.47 2.44
N ALA A 14 5.62 5.85 1.79
CA ALA A 14 6.96 5.46 2.21
C ALA A 14 7.29 5.96 3.62
N ARG A 15 6.98 7.20 3.92
CA ARG A 15 7.17 7.79 5.27
C ARG A 15 6.34 7.06 6.33
N LYS A 16 5.10 6.74 5.99
CA LYS A 16 4.19 6.01 6.88
C LYS A 16 4.66 4.57 7.10
N CYS A 17 5.13 3.89 6.07
CA CYS A 17 5.75 2.56 6.21
C CYS A 17 6.92 2.58 7.19
N LYS A 18 7.78 3.59 7.12
CA LYS A 18 8.89 3.76 8.06
C LYS A 18 8.40 3.99 9.49
N GLU A 19 7.41 4.84 9.67
CA GLU A 19 6.79 5.11 10.98
C GLU A 19 6.18 3.83 11.58
N PHE A 20 5.40 3.09 10.79
CA PHE A 20 4.78 1.84 11.21
C PHE A 20 5.81 0.76 11.54
N ALA A 21 6.90 0.70 10.79
CA ALA A 21 8.01 -0.21 11.08
C ALA A 21 8.58 0.05 12.49
N GLY A 22 8.71 1.31 12.88
CA GLY A 22 9.15 1.69 14.22
C GLY A 22 8.20 1.24 15.34
N LYS A 23 6.92 1.15 15.05
CA LYS A 23 5.90 0.62 15.99
C LYS A 23 5.98 -0.89 16.13
N PHE A 24 6.39 -1.60 15.07
CA PHE A 24 6.57 -3.06 15.08
C PHE A 24 7.89 -3.50 15.70
N LYS A 25 8.97 -2.84 15.31
CA LYS A 25 10.35 -3.19 15.71
C LYS A 25 11.10 -1.92 16.09
N SER A 26 10.83 -1.43 17.28
CA SER A 26 11.49 -0.23 17.81
C SER A 26 13.01 -0.39 17.82
N GLY A 27 13.72 0.59 17.27
CA GLY A 27 15.17 0.60 17.21
C GLY A 27 15.79 -0.22 16.08
N ASP A 28 15.00 -0.94 15.28
CA ASP A 28 15.48 -1.66 14.10
C ASP A 28 15.52 -0.71 12.90
N ASN A 29 16.64 -0.01 12.73
CA ASN A 29 16.80 0.97 11.67
C ASN A 29 16.80 0.34 10.29
N LYS A 30 17.34 -0.89 10.15
CA LYS A 30 17.34 -1.59 8.86
C LYS A 30 15.92 -1.92 8.42
N PHE A 31 15.10 -2.44 9.34
CA PHE A 31 13.69 -2.74 9.03
C PHE A 31 12.94 -1.47 8.64
N ALA A 32 13.16 -0.36 9.34
CA ALA A 32 12.54 0.92 9.02
C ALA A 32 12.93 1.43 7.62
N GLU A 33 14.20 1.31 7.25
CA GLU A 33 14.68 1.69 5.92
C GLU A 33 14.15 0.75 4.84
N ASP A 34 14.10 -0.55 5.10
CA ASP A 34 13.52 -1.54 4.19
C ASP A 34 12.04 -1.22 3.91
N MET A 35 11.29 -0.84 4.94
CA MET A 35 9.87 -0.48 4.79
C MET A 35 9.68 0.86 4.07
N PHE A 36 10.57 1.83 4.29
CA PHE A 36 10.56 3.07 3.51
C PHE A 36 10.76 2.78 2.02
N LEU A 37 11.75 1.97 1.67
CA LEU A 37 12.01 1.59 0.28
C LEU A 37 10.83 0.81 -0.33
N LEU A 38 10.23 -0.09 0.43
CA LEU A 38 9.03 -0.81 -0.01
C LEU A 38 7.90 0.17 -0.36
N GLY A 39 7.65 1.15 0.49
CA GLY A 39 6.68 2.20 0.21
C GLY A 39 7.01 3.03 -1.03
N MET A 40 8.31 3.33 -1.25
CA MET A 40 8.75 4.06 -2.45
C MET A 40 8.50 3.27 -3.74
N LEU A 41 8.59 1.94 -3.68
CA LEU A 41 8.51 1.08 -4.86
C LEU A 41 7.11 0.50 -5.13
N HIS A 42 6.18 0.59 -4.16
CA HIS A 42 4.91 -0.14 -4.26
C HIS A 42 4.08 0.21 -5.49
N ASP A 43 4.09 1.45 -5.90
CA ASP A 43 3.31 1.97 -7.04
C ASP A 43 4.13 2.17 -8.32
N MET A 44 5.38 1.68 -8.37
CA MET A 44 6.23 1.88 -9.55
C MET A 44 5.63 1.28 -10.83
N GLY A 45 4.75 0.31 -10.69
CA GLY A 45 4.08 -0.30 -11.84
C GLY A 45 3.30 0.70 -12.69
N TYR A 46 2.85 1.82 -12.11
CA TYR A 46 2.18 2.88 -12.87
C TYR A 46 3.06 3.52 -13.94
N GLU A 47 4.38 3.52 -13.79
CA GLU A 47 5.32 4.05 -14.80
C GLU A 47 5.29 3.20 -16.08
N PHE A 48 5.05 1.90 -15.93
CA PHE A 48 5.14 0.91 -17.01
C PHE A 48 3.77 0.36 -17.44
N MET A 49 2.70 0.84 -16.81
CA MET A 49 1.35 0.34 -17.04
C MET A 49 0.75 1.01 -18.28
N GLU A 50 0.23 0.20 -19.19
CA GLU A 50 -0.72 0.66 -20.20
C GLU A 50 -2.13 0.68 -19.60
N SER A 51 -3.11 1.26 -20.31
CA SER A 51 -4.50 1.34 -19.84
C SER A 51 -5.04 -0.05 -19.44
N ASN A 52 -5.69 -0.16 -18.30
CA ASN A 52 -6.30 -1.38 -17.74
C ASN A 52 -5.33 -2.43 -17.19
N GLY A 53 -4.05 -2.11 -16.97
CA GLY A 53 -3.11 -3.02 -16.34
C GLY A 53 -3.28 -3.08 -14.81
N ASN A 54 -2.81 -4.16 -14.21
CA ASN A 54 -2.66 -4.28 -12.76
C ASN A 54 -1.27 -3.75 -12.37
N HIS A 55 -1.22 -2.52 -11.86
CA HIS A 55 0.04 -1.87 -11.51
C HIS A 55 0.85 -2.64 -10.45
N ALA A 56 0.18 -3.27 -9.49
CA ALA A 56 0.84 -4.05 -8.45
C ALA A 56 1.58 -5.25 -9.04
N HIS A 57 0.90 -6.01 -9.89
CA HIS A 57 1.50 -7.16 -10.56
C HIS A 57 2.66 -6.75 -11.47
N ILE A 58 2.48 -5.72 -12.27
CA ILE A 58 3.51 -5.19 -13.18
C ILE A 58 4.74 -4.75 -12.39
N GLY A 59 4.55 -3.97 -11.33
CA GLY A 59 5.64 -3.53 -10.46
C GLY A 59 6.36 -4.70 -9.80
N GLY A 60 5.61 -5.66 -9.28
CA GLY A 60 6.16 -6.87 -8.67
C GLY A 60 7.02 -7.68 -9.63
N GLU A 61 6.58 -7.88 -10.87
CA GLU A 61 7.34 -8.63 -11.89
C GLU A 61 8.65 -7.92 -12.28
N ILE A 62 8.62 -6.59 -12.41
CA ILE A 62 9.83 -5.80 -12.70
C ILE A 62 10.83 -5.94 -11.55
N LEU A 63 10.35 -5.80 -10.32
CA LEU A 63 11.20 -5.90 -9.12
C LEU A 63 11.75 -7.31 -8.92
N LYS A 64 10.96 -8.34 -9.23
CA LYS A 64 11.39 -9.74 -9.20
C LYS A 64 12.58 -9.97 -10.14
N ARG A 65 12.50 -9.45 -11.36
CA ARG A 65 13.59 -9.55 -12.36
C ARG A 65 14.85 -8.81 -11.92
N ASN A 66 14.71 -7.81 -11.05
CA ASN A 66 15.82 -7.05 -10.50
C ASN A 66 16.25 -7.53 -9.10
N ASN A 67 15.80 -8.71 -8.68
CA ASN A 67 16.16 -9.35 -7.42
C ASN A 67 15.83 -8.53 -6.16
N TYR A 68 14.76 -7.73 -6.21
CA TYR A 68 14.30 -7.00 -5.03
C TYR A 68 13.62 -7.97 -4.04
N GLN A 69 14.05 -7.95 -2.78
CA GLN A 69 13.62 -8.94 -1.77
C GLN A 69 12.10 -8.92 -1.51
N PHE A 70 11.43 -7.76 -1.60
CA PHE A 70 9.99 -7.62 -1.31
C PHE A 70 9.14 -7.47 -2.59
N TRP A 71 9.56 -8.07 -3.69
CA TRP A 71 8.80 -8.03 -4.95
C TRP A 71 7.39 -8.62 -4.79
N SER A 72 7.24 -9.67 -3.96
CA SER A 72 5.93 -10.30 -3.77
C SER A 72 4.97 -9.40 -2.99
N GLU A 73 5.46 -8.65 -2.01
CA GLU A 73 4.67 -7.67 -1.28
C GLU A 73 4.17 -6.56 -2.21
N VAL A 74 5.00 -6.07 -3.11
CA VAL A 74 4.57 -5.13 -4.14
C VAL A 74 3.50 -5.76 -5.05
N SER A 75 3.72 -6.99 -5.51
CA SER A 75 2.77 -7.69 -6.38
C SER A 75 1.41 -7.91 -5.72
N LEU A 76 1.38 -8.12 -4.41
CA LEU A 76 0.17 -8.47 -3.66
C LEU A 76 -0.48 -7.28 -2.97
N HIS A 77 0.13 -6.08 -2.98
CA HIS A 77 -0.46 -4.96 -2.26
C HIS A 77 -1.83 -4.60 -2.85
N GLY A 78 -2.76 -4.31 -1.96
CA GLY A 78 -4.13 -3.98 -2.34
C GLY A 78 -4.99 -5.18 -2.77
N ASP A 79 -4.47 -6.39 -2.74
CA ASP A 79 -5.23 -7.60 -3.07
C ASP A 79 -6.02 -8.08 -1.84
N GLU A 80 -7.32 -7.91 -1.90
CA GLU A 80 -8.26 -8.23 -0.83
C GLU A 80 -8.40 -9.73 -0.57
N THR A 81 -7.89 -10.57 -1.47
CA THR A 81 -8.00 -12.04 -1.36
C THR A 81 -6.84 -12.66 -0.58
N VAL A 82 -5.78 -11.89 -0.31
CA VAL A 82 -4.59 -12.42 0.36
C VAL A 82 -4.90 -12.81 1.80
N LYS A 83 -4.56 -14.04 2.15
CA LYS A 83 -4.62 -14.57 3.50
C LYS A 83 -3.20 -14.63 4.09
N ASN A 84 -3.08 -14.50 5.41
CA ASN A 84 -1.80 -14.63 6.12
C ASN A 84 -0.72 -13.67 5.58
N MET A 85 -1.04 -12.37 5.50
CA MET A 85 -0.07 -11.35 5.09
C MET A 85 1.21 -11.40 5.94
N SER A 86 2.37 -11.21 5.28
CA SER A 86 3.62 -10.90 5.98
C SER A 86 3.49 -9.59 6.75
N ASP A 87 4.39 -9.35 7.71
CA ASP A 87 4.43 -8.07 8.42
C ASP A 87 4.68 -6.92 7.44
N GLU A 88 5.53 -7.13 6.45
CA GLU A 88 5.88 -6.16 5.43
C GLU A 88 4.65 -5.80 4.58
N LEU A 89 3.90 -6.78 4.12
CA LEU A 89 2.67 -6.55 3.35
C LEU A 89 1.60 -5.87 4.20
N PHE A 90 1.45 -6.29 5.46
CA PHE A 90 0.49 -5.67 6.38
C PHE A 90 0.81 -4.18 6.59
N ILE A 91 2.07 -3.85 6.85
CA ILE A 91 2.52 -2.47 7.00
C ILE A 91 2.24 -1.66 5.72
N LEU A 92 2.60 -2.21 4.56
CA LEU A 92 2.38 -1.53 3.28
C LEU A 92 0.89 -1.27 3.03
N ASN A 93 0.05 -2.29 3.19
CA ASN A 93 -1.39 -2.14 2.95
C ASN A 93 -2.05 -1.15 3.92
N CYS A 94 -1.65 -1.15 5.19
CA CYS A 94 -2.14 -0.17 6.17
C CYS A 94 -1.69 1.26 5.82
N ALA A 95 -0.45 1.43 5.38
CA ALA A 95 0.07 2.72 4.97
C ALA A 95 -0.66 3.25 3.73
N ASP A 96 -0.85 2.39 2.73
CA ASP A 96 -1.55 2.75 1.49
C ASP A 96 -3.03 3.07 1.75
N MET A 97 -3.73 2.24 2.54
CA MET A 97 -5.15 2.44 2.89
C MET A 97 -5.37 3.71 3.73
N SER A 98 -4.37 4.21 4.41
CA SER A 98 -4.46 5.43 5.23
C SER A 98 -3.81 6.67 4.58
N THR A 99 -3.53 6.61 3.28
CA THR A 99 -2.92 7.70 2.51
C THR A 99 -3.78 8.04 1.31
N GLY A 100 -4.13 9.31 1.17
CA GLY A 100 -4.91 9.80 0.04
C GLY A 100 -4.11 9.94 -1.26
N PRO A 101 -4.79 10.23 -2.39
CA PRO A 101 -4.15 10.26 -3.71
C PRO A 101 -3.12 11.38 -3.89
N ASN A 102 -3.16 12.42 -3.04
CA ASN A 102 -2.19 13.51 -3.04
C ASN A 102 -1.30 13.49 -1.79
N GLY A 103 -1.23 12.37 -1.10
CA GLY A 103 -0.43 12.20 0.11
C GLY A 103 -1.13 12.63 1.40
N GLU A 104 -2.45 12.83 1.38
CA GLU A 104 -3.22 13.18 2.58
C GLU A 104 -3.16 12.07 3.63
N ASN A 105 -3.11 12.44 4.89
CA ASN A 105 -3.20 11.49 5.99
C ASN A 105 -4.68 11.24 6.31
N PHE A 106 -5.19 10.08 5.94
CA PHE A 106 -6.59 9.69 6.10
C PHE A 106 -6.75 8.55 7.12
N THR A 107 -7.90 8.52 7.78
CA THR A 107 -8.38 7.27 8.37
C THR A 107 -8.82 6.32 7.24
N PHE A 108 -9.02 5.05 7.55
CA PHE A 108 -9.56 4.11 6.56
C PHE A 108 -10.94 4.56 6.06
N ASP A 109 -11.80 5.07 6.94
CA ASP A 109 -13.13 5.55 6.54
C ASP A 109 -13.04 6.76 5.61
N GLU A 110 -12.16 7.72 5.91
CA GLU A 110 -11.91 8.87 5.04
C GLU A 110 -11.37 8.42 3.67
N ARG A 111 -10.48 7.44 3.66
CA ARG A 111 -9.95 6.86 2.40
C ARG A 111 -11.06 6.20 1.59
N LEU A 112 -11.93 5.42 2.23
CA LEU A 112 -13.05 4.77 1.55
C LEU A 112 -14.05 5.80 1.00
N GLU A 113 -14.32 6.89 1.71
CA GLU A 113 -15.17 7.98 1.20
C GLU A 113 -14.54 8.66 -0.02
N GLU A 114 -13.23 8.87 -0.01
CA GLU A 114 -12.49 9.43 -1.15
C GLU A 114 -12.59 8.49 -2.37
N ILE A 115 -12.39 7.19 -2.18
CA ILE A 115 -12.51 6.19 -3.25
C ILE A 115 -13.94 6.14 -3.77
N ALA A 116 -14.94 6.18 -2.89
CA ALA A 116 -16.35 6.22 -3.27
C ALA A 116 -16.69 7.45 -4.10
N SER A 117 -16.09 8.61 -3.79
CA SER A 117 -16.32 9.85 -4.55
C SER A 117 -15.74 9.78 -5.97
N ARG A 118 -14.65 9.04 -6.17
CA ARG A 118 -14.03 8.86 -7.50
C ARG A 118 -14.71 7.80 -8.35
N PHE A 119 -15.03 6.66 -7.77
CA PHE A 119 -15.47 5.47 -8.52
C PHE A 119 -16.94 5.13 -8.32
N GLY A 120 -17.56 5.56 -7.21
CA GLY A 120 -18.91 5.16 -6.81
C GLY A 120 -18.93 3.88 -5.96
N LYS A 121 -19.89 3.80 -5.06
CA LYS A 121 -20.03 2.68 -4.09
C LYS A 121 -20.46 1.36 -4.74
N ASP A 122 -21.02 1.41 -5.95
CA ASP A 122 -21.51 0.22 -6.67
C ASP A 122 -20.42 -0.46 -7.50
N THR A 123 -19.20 0.10 -7.55
CA THR A 123 -18.10 -0.45 -8.35
C THR A 123 -17.37 -1.57 -7.63
N ASP A 124 -16.81 -2.49 -8.40
CA ASP A 124 -15.95 -3.55 -7.85
C ASP A 124 -14.71 -2.97 -7.17
N ALA A 125 -14.15 -1.90 -7.71
CA ALA A 125 -12.99 -1.21 -7.13
C ALA A 125 -13.26 -0.76 -5.70
N TYR A 126 -14.40 -0.11 -5.45
CA TYR A 126 -14.77 0.32 -4.10
C TYR A 126 -15.05 -0.87 -3.17
N LYS A 127 -15.81 -1.86 -3.65
CA LYS A 127 -16.15 -3.05 -2.85
C LYS A 127 -14.91 -3.84 -2.41
N LYS A 128 -13.92 -3.97 -3.27
CA LYS A 128 -12.63 -4.60 -2.94
C LYS A 128 -11.88 -3.81 -1.88
N CYS A 129 -11.87 -2.50 -1.96
CA CYS A 129 -11.24 -1.65 -0.94
C CYS A 129 -11.92 -1.78 0.43
N VAL A 130 -13.26 -1.91 0.46
CA VAL A 130 -14.00 -2.16 1.71
C VAL A 130 -13.56 -3.49 2.33
N ILE A 131 -13.48 -4.55 1.55
CA ILE A 131 -13.04 -5.88 2.02
C ILE A 131 -11.61 -5.80 2.55
N GLU A 132 -10.71 -5.14 1.83
CA GLU A 132 -9.33 -4.96 2.27
C GLU A 132 -9.26 -4.21 3.60
N ALA A 133 -9.99 -3.10 3.74
CA ALA A 133 -10.03 -2.33 4.99
C ALA A 133 -10.54 -3.18 6.17
N GLU A 134 -11.58 -3.98 5.95
CA GLU A 134 -12.10 -4.90 6.97
C GLU A 134 -11.09 -5.97 7.36
N ASN A 135 -10.39 -6.56 6.38
CA ASN A 135 -9.34 -7.56 6.62
C ASN A 135 -8.20 -6.97 7.46
N LEU A 136 -7.77 -5.75 7.15
CA LEU A 136 -6.71 -5.06 7.89
C LEU A 136 -7.16 -4.73 9.32
N ARG A 137 -8.37 -4.21 9.50
CA ARG A 137 -8.91 -3.89 10.83
C ARG A 137 -9.09 -5.12 11.71
N SER A 138 -9.41 -6.27 11.12
CA SER A 138 -9.62 -7.53 11.84
C SER A 138 -8.32 -8.24 12.21
N ASP A 139 -7.19 -7.82 11.63
CA ASP A 139 -5.88 -8.38 11.96
C ASP A 139 -5.43 -7.87 13.34
N LYS A 140 -4.91 -8.79 14.16
CA LYS A 140 -4.43 -8.46 15.51
C LYS A 140 -3.34 -7.37 15.53
N ARG A 141 -2.61 -7.20 14.42
CA ARG A 141 -1.55 -6.20 14.27
C ARG A 141 -2.08 -4.78 14.09
N TYR A 142 -3.35 -4.63 13.71
CA TYR A 142 -3.96 -3.31 13.49
C TYR A 142 -3.83 -2.40 14.71
N LYS A 143 -4.07 -2.93 15.90
CA LYS A 143 -3.97 -2.19 17.17
C LYS A 143 -2.56 -1.72 17.51
N ILE A 144 -1.53 -2.29 16.89
CA ILE A 144 -0.14 -1.85 17.07
C ILE A 144 0.10 -0.54 16.31
N LEU A 145 -0.54 -0.39 15.14
CA LEU A 145 -0.33 0.74 14.24
C LEU A 145 -1.27 1.92 14.53
N PHE A 146 -2.48 1.63 15.02
CA PHE A 146 -3.56 2.63 15.13
C PHE A 146 -4.16 2.78 16.55
#